data_b2a56816aa26702e18ddf4948ad51f4e
#
_entry.id   b2a56816aa26702e18ddf4948ad51f4e
#
_cell.length_a   1.000
_cell.length_b   1.000
_cell.length_c   1.000
_cell.angle_alpha   90.00
_cell.angle_beta   90.00
_cell.angle_gamma   90.00
#
_symmetry.space_group_name_H-M   'P 1'
#
loop_
_entity.id
_entity.type
_entity.pdbx_description
1 polymer ?
#
loop_
_entity_poly.entity_id
_entity_poly.type
_entity_poly.pdbx_seq_one_letter_code
_entity_poly.pdbx_strand_id
1 'polypeptide(L)'
;MPLLPADLAALDFCYVTTTGRRTGKPHRIEIWFAAHPSDDTIFMMSGGRERADWVRNLVASPSCSVEIGDEKFVGYARVIEGTDDDELARTLVHDKYATGDDLASWRASALPLAIDLSR
;
A
#
# COMPACT_ATOMS: atom_id res chain seq x y z
N MET A 1 -15.60 0.22 14.72
CA MET A 1 -14.71 1.41 14.64
C MET A 1 -13.60 1.12 13.63
N PRO A 2 -13.35 2.01 12.68
CA PRO A 2 -12.21 1.84 11.79
C PRO A 2 -10.89 1.95 12.57
N LEU A 3 -9.92 1.12 12.20
CA LEU A 3 -8.59 1.17 12.79
C LEU A 3 -7.82 2.43 12.39
N LEU A 4 -8.14 2.97 11.21
CA LEU A 4 -7.41 4.09 10.63
C LEU A 4 -8.28 5.35 10.66
N PRO A 5 -8.04 6.26 11.62
CA PRO A 5 -8.76 7.54 11.66
C PRO A 5 -8.44 8.43 10.45
N ALA A 6 -9.33 9.36 10.15
CA ALA A 6 -9.23 10.22 8.97
C ALA A 6 -7.94 11.06 8.96
N ASP A 7 -7.46 11.50 10.12
CA ASP A 7 -6.22 12.28 10.21
C ASP A 7 -4.99 11.45 9.82
N LEU A 8 -4.94 10.17 10.20
CA LEU A 8 -3.87 9.28 9.78
C LEU A 8 -3.99 8.91 8.30
N ALA A 9 -5.21 8.70 7.81
CA ALA A 9 -5.45 8.39 6.41
C ALA A 9 -5.03 9.54 5.49
N ALA A 10 -5.01 10.77 5.98
CA ALA A 10 -4.62 11.96 5.22
C ALA A 10 -3.11 12.21 5.17
N LEU A 11 -2.31 11.44 5.91
CA LEU A 11 -0.85 11.58 5.87
C LEU A 11 -0.30 11.18 4.50
N ASP A 12 0.82 11.80 4.10
CA ASP A 12 1.38 11.59 2.76
C ASP A 12 2.08 10.25 2.60
N PHE A 13 2.60 9.68 3.68
CA PHE A 13 3.40 8.46 3.62
C PHE A 13 3.03 7.51 4.73
N CYS A 14 3.17 6.22 4.43
CA CYS A 14 3.25 5.19 5.45
C CYS A 14 4.56 4.44 5.31
N TYR A 15 4.89 3.63 6.31
CA TYR A 15 6.10 2.81 6.30
C TYR A 15 5.68 1.36 6.38
N VAL A 16 6.13 0.57 5.42
CA VAL A 16 5.85 -0.86 5.36
C VAL A 16 7.15 -1.61 5.60
N THR A 17 7.15 -2.51 6.57
CA THR A 17 8.29 -3.38 6.84
C THR A 17 7.94 -4.78 6.37
N THR A 18 8.65 -5.22 5.33
CA THR A 18 8.49 -6.53 4.73
C THR A 18 9.57 -7.49 5.26
N THR A 19 9.32 -8.79 5.12
CA THR A 19 10.33 -9.81 5.41
C THR A 19 11.10 -10.11 4.13
N GLY A 20 12.42 -9.97 4.17
CA GLY A 20 13.28 -10.25 3.03
C GLY A 20 13.17 -11.72 2.61
N ARG A 21 12.81 -11.95 1.35
CA ARG A 21 12.56 -13.31 0.83
C ARG A 21 13.81 -14.19 0.76
N ARG A 22 14.99 -13.57 0.82
CA ARG A 22 16.28 -14.30 0.74
C ARG A 22 16.95 -14.46 2.09
N THR A 23 16.86 -13.43 2.95
CA THR A 23 17.61 -13.37 4.21
C THR A 23 16.73 -13.51 5.44
N GLY A 24 15.41 -13.29 5.30
CA GLY A 24 14.48 -13.20 6.42
C GLY A 24 14.61 -11.93 7.24
N LYS A 25 15.46 -10.97 6.83
CA LYS A 25 15.66 -9.73 7.53
C LYS A 25 14.56 -8.72 7.21
N PRO A 26 14.20 -7.83 8.15
CA PRO A 26 13.20 -6.81 7.88
C PRO A 26 13.73 -5.75 6.90
N HIS A 27 12.84 -5.31 6.00
CA HIS A 27 13.10 -4.23 5.04
C HIS A 27 11.99 -3.21 5.15
N ARG A 28 12.32 -2.01 5.60
CA ARG A 28 11.37 -0.91 5.79
C ARG A 28 11.43 0.05 4.61
N ILE A 29 10.26 0.38 4.05
CA ILE A 29 10.14 1.35 2.97
C ILE A 29 9.15 2.43 3.34
N GLU A 30 9.36 3.64 2.79
CA GLU A 30 8.40 4.74 2.81
C GLU A 30 7.63 4.72 1.49
N ILE A 31 6.30 4.79 1.56
CA ILE A 31 5.48 4.64 0.36
C ILE A 31 4.20 5.46 0.45
N TRP A 32 3.71 5.88 -0.71
CA TRP A 32 2.39 6.49 -0.86
C TRP A 32 1.29 5.46 -0.62
N PHE A 33 0.22 5.89 0.02
CA PHE A 33 -0.93 5.03 0.29
C PHE A 33 -2.23 5.81 0.25
N ALA A 34 -3.35 5.11 0.05
CA ALA A 34 -4.68 5.66 0.21
C ALA A 34 -5.53 4.67 1.00
N ALA A 35 -6.36 5.19 1.91
CA ALA A 35 -7.21 4.34 2.74
C ALA A 35 -8.49 3.95 1.99
N HIS A 36 -8.93 2.71 2.17
CA HIS A 36 -10.24 2.27 1.70
C HIS A 36 -11.33 3.08 2.42
N PRO A 37 -12.42 3.47 1.74
CA PRO A 37 -13.46 4.31 2.36
C PRO A 37 -14.18 3.69 3.54
N SER A 38 -14.25 2.37 3.63
CA SER A 38 -15.02 1.68 4.68
C SER A 38 -14.27 0.54 5.38
N ASP A 39 -13.32 -0.11 4.71
CA ASP A 39 -12.60 -1.25 5.26
C ASP A 39 -11.29 -0.82 5.91
N ASP A 40 -10.75 -1.66 6.80
CA ASP A 40 -9.43 -1.44 7.41
C ASP A 40 -8.33 -1.89 6.45
N THR A 41 -8.30 -1.29 5.28
CA THR A 41 -7.41 -1.63 4.17
C THR A 41 -6.78 -0.37 3.63
N ILE A 42 -5.49 -0.45 3.30
CA ILE A 42 -4.82 0.60 2.55
C ILE A 42 -4.41 0.08 1.19
N PHE A 43 -4.39 0.99 0.22
CA PHE A 43 -3.97 0.70 -1.15
C PHE A 43 -2.65 1.38 -1.44
N MET A 44 -1.84 0.76 -2.26
CA MET A 44 -0.58 1.31 -2.76
C MET A 44 -0.32 0.81 -4.17
N MET A 45 0.58 1.46 -4.87
CA MET A 45 0.89 1.10 -6.24
C MET A 45 2.40 1.02 -6.45
N SER A 46 2.84 0.01 -7.19
CA SER A 46 4.24 -0.19 -7.53
C SER A 46 4.50 0.18 -8.98
N GLY A 47 5.28 1.25 -9.20
CA GLY A 47 5.73 1.63 -10.54
C GLY A 47 6.64 0.59 -11.17
N GLY A 48 7.42 -0.12 -10.37
CA GLY A 48 8.26 -1.24 -10.81
C GLY A 48 7.49 -2.54 -10.95
N ARG A 49 6.20 -2.53 -10.66
CA ARG A 49 5.30 -3.68 -10.71
C ARG A 49 5.86 -4.84 -9.88
N GLU A 50 5.78 -6.06 -10.40
CA GLU A 50 6.25 -7.28 -9.72
C GLU A 50 7.77 -7.35 -9.58
N ARG A 51 8.52 -6.45 -10.22
CA ARG A 51 9.99 -6.44 -10.14
C ARG A 51 10.54 -5.71 -8.93
N ALA A 52 9.72 -4.85 -8.30
CA ALA A 52 10.14 -4.14 -7.09
C ALA A 52 10.39 -5.14 -5.95
N ASP A 53 11.48 -4.94 -5.20
CA ASP A 53 11.86 -5.85 -4.12
C ASP A 53 10.78 -5.96 -3.04
N TRP A 54 10.18 -4.85 -2.67
CA TRP A 54 9.13 -4.87 -1.64
C TRP A 54 7.90 -5.67 -2.07
N VAL A 55 7.56 -5.63 -3.37
CA VAL A 55 6.46 -6.43 -3.92
C VAL A 55 6.84 -7.91 -3.87
N ARG A 56 8.04 -8.25 -4.31
CA ARG A 56 8.52 -9.65 -4.27
C ARG A 56 8.54 -10.20 -2.85
N ASN A 57 8.97 -9.40 -1.90
CA ASN A 57 8.97 -9.79 -0.49
C ASN A 57 7.55 -10.06 0.01
N LEU A 58 6.58 -9.20 -0.35
CA LEU A 58 5.18 -9.38 0.07
C LEU A 58 4.50 -10.56 -0.62
N VAL A 59 4.85 -10.85 -1.87
CA VAL A 59 4.33 -12.03 -2.56
C VAL A 59 4.84 -13.30 -1.89
N ALA A 60 6.12 -13.32 -1.49
CA ALA A 60 6.72 -14.47 -0.80
C ALA A 60 6.23 -14.61 0.64
N SER A 61 6.07 -13.49 1.35
CA SER A 61 5.59 -13.43 2.75
C SER A 61 4.62 -12.27 2.90
N PRO A 62 3.31 -12.52 2.78
CA PRO A 62 2.31 -11.43 2.79
C PRO A 62 2.16 -10.69 4.11
N SER A 63 2.54 -11.30 5.24
CA SER A 63 2.50 -10.63 6.54
C SER A 63 3.55 -9.55 6.62
N CYS A 64 3.16 -8.37 7.10
CA CYS A 64 4.06 -7.22 7.21
C CYS A 64 3.67 -6.35 8.39
N SER A 65 4.50 -5.36 8.68
CA SER A 65 4.17 -4.31 9.65
C SER A 65 3.93 -3.01 8.91
N VAL A 66 2.94 -2.25 9.35
CA VAL A 66 2.60 -0.96 8.74
C VAL A 66 2.62 0.10 9.85
N GLU A 67 3.34 1.19 9.60
CA GLU A 67 3.36 2.35 10.49
C GLU A 67 2.77 3.55 9.77
N ILE A 68 1.77 4.18 10.38
CA ILE A 68 1.12 5.38 9.85
C ILE A 68 1.07 6.38 10.99
N GLY A 69 1.82 7.50 10.87
CA GLY A 69 1.99 8.41 11.98
C GLY A 69 2.65 7.69 13.16
N ASP A 70 2.04 7.78 14.32
CA ASP A 70 2.53 7.13 15.55
C ASP A 70 1.91 5.75 15.79
N GLU A 71 1.06 5.29 14.87
CA GLU A 71 0.34 4.02 15.03
C GLU A 71 0.99 2.90 14.25
N LYS A 72 0.97 1.70 14.84
CA LYS A 72 1.50 0.49 14.23
C LYS A 72 0.39 -0.53 14.04
N PHE A 73 0.42 -1.19 12.89
CA PHE A 73 -0.56 -2.22 12.52
C PHE A 73 0.18 -3.46 12.02
N VAL A 74 -0.46 -4.61 12.17
CA VAL A 74 -0.10 -5.81 11.44
C VAL A 74 -0.83 -5.74 10.09
N GLY A 75 -0.16 -6.07 9.01
CA GLY A 75 -0.73 -6.05 7.68
C GLY A 75 -0.64 -7.40 6.99
N TYR A 76 -1.61 -7.65 6.11
CA TYR A 76 -1.59 -8.79 5.20
C TYR A 76 -1.77 -8.26 3.78
N ALA A 77 -0.76 -8.43 2.94
CA ALA A 77 -0.71 -7.84 1.60
C ALA A 77 -1.28 -8.79 0.54
N ARG A 78 -1.89 -8.21 -0.48
CA ARG A 78 -2.37 -8.94 -1.65
C ARG A 78 -2.27 -8.07 -2.89
N VAL A 79 -1.94 -8.69 -4.02
CA VAL A 79 -1.98 -8.03 -5.32
C VAL A 79 -3.43 -8.03 -5.78
N ILE A 80 -3.93 -6.88 -6.20
CA ILE A 80 -5.35 -6.70 -6.54
C ILE A 80 -5.61 -6.35 -8.00
N GLU A 81 -4.59 -6.40 -8.87
CA GLU A 81 -4.78 -6.17 -10.30
C GLU A 81 -5.78 -7.16 -10.87
N GLY A 82 -6.80 -6.65 -11.57
CA GLY A 82 -7.86 -7.48 -12.15
C GLY A 82 -8.97 -7.88 -11.18
N THR A 83 -8.89 -7.48 -9.91
CA THR A 83 -9.94 -7.72 -8.93
C THR A 83 -10.92 -6.54 -8.87
N ASP A 84 -11.99 -6.68 -8.08
CA ASP A 84 -12.98 -5.61 -7.91
C ASP A 84 -12.38 -4.33 -7.32
N ASP A 85 -11.30 -4.44 -6.54
CA ASP A 85 -10.65 -3.30 -5.91
C ASP A 85 -9.59 -2.61 -6.79
N ASP A 86 -9.26 -3.18 -7.93
CA ASP A 86 -8.21 -2.64 -8.83
C ASP A 86 -8.48 -1.17 -9.19
N GLU A 87 -9.62 -0.88 -9.79
CA GLU A 87 -9.94 0.48 -10.23
C GLU A 87 -10.11 1.43 -9.05
N LEU A 88 -10.71 0.98 -7.94
CA LEU A 88 -10.85 1.79 -6.74
C LEU A 88 -9.49 2.20 -6.20
N ALA A 89 -8.55 1.26 -6.11
CA ALA A 89 -7.20 1.55 -5.63
C ALA A 89 -6.51 2.59 -6.49
N ARG A 90 -6.56 2.41 -7.82
CA ARG A 90 -5.94 3.35 -8.76
C ARG A 90 -6.54 4.74 -8.65
N THR A 91 -7.84 4.83 -8.52
CA THR A 91 -8.55 6.11 -8.37
C THR A 91 -8.18 6.81 -7.07
N LEU A 92 -8.23 6.11 -5.95
CA LEU A 92 -7.96 6.71 -4.64
C LEU A 92 -6.50 7.16 -4.50
N VAL A 93 -5.55 6.36 -4.94
CA VAL A 93 -4.14 6.74 -4.88
C VAL A 93 -3.86 7.90 -5.83
N HIS A 94 -4.32 7.81 -7.08
CA HIS A 94 -4.15 8.90 -8.05
C HIS A 94 -4.71 10.22 -7.52
N ASP A 95 -5.95 10.21 -7.04
CA ASP A 95 -6.63 11.44 -6.62
C ASP A 95 -5.98 12.08 -5.41
N LYS A 96 -5.40 11.29 -4.53
CA LYS A 96 -4.70 11.79 -3.35
C LYS A 96 -3.42 12.55 -3.71
N TYR A 97 -2.69 12.11 -4.73
CA TYR A 97 -1.35 12.61 -5.03
C TYR A 97 -1.23 13.42 -6.31
N ALA A 98 -2.26 13.44 -7.17
CA ALA A 98 -2.23 14.15 -8.45
C ALA A 98 -2.53 15.65 -8.25
N THR A 99 -1.70 16.34 -7.48
CA THR A 99 -1.89 17.76 -7.16
C THR A 99 -0.98 18.61 -8.05
N GLY A 100 -1.33 18.69 -9.33
CA GLY A 100 -0.58 19.49 -10.30
C GLY A 100 0.34 18.69 -11.21
N ASP A 101 0.61 17.42 -10.90
CA ASP A 101 1.41 16.53 -11.73
C ASP A 101 0.51 15.57 -12.51
N ASP A 102 0.94 15.24 -13.73
CA ASP A 102 0.26 14.24 -14.53
C ASP A 102 0.72 12.83 -14.16
N LEU A 103 -0.09 12.14 -13.35
CA LEU A 103 0.18 10.77 -12.93
C LEU A 103 -0.60 9.73 -13.75
N ALA A 104 -1.24 10.14 -14.86
CA ALA A 104 -2.11 9.25 -15.64
C ALA A 104 -1.38 8.01 -16.13
N SER A 105 -0.17 8.14 -16.62
CA SER A 105 0.64 7.03 -17.11
C SER A 105 0.99 6.05 -15.99
N TRP A 106 1.41 6.57 -14.84
CA TRP A 106 1.71 5.76 -13.66
C TRP A 106 0.46 5.06 -13.13
N ARG A 107 -0.67 5.78 -13.08
CA ARG A 107 -1.96 5.20 -12.68
C ARG A 107 -2.33 3.99 -13.54
N ALA A 108 -2.11 4.10 -14.83
CA ALA A 108 -2.48 3.04 -15.77
C ALA A 108 -1.53 1.84 -15.71
N SER A 109 -0.23 2.08 -15.47
CA SER A 109 0.80 1.05 -15.60
C SER A 109 1.26 0.41 -14.31
N ALA A 110 1.14 1.10 -13.16
CA ALA A 110 1.63 0.58 -11.89
C ALA A 110 0.78 -0.60 -11.38
N LEU A 111 1.41 -1.47 -10.60
CA LEU A 111 0.72 -2.63 -10.01
C LEU A 111 0.02 -2.20 -8.71
N PRO A 112 -1.30 -2.39 -8.60
CA PRO A 112 -2.01 -2.06 -7.37
C PRO A 112 -1.93 -3.20 -6.36
N LEU A 113 -1.71 -2.85 -5.09
CA LEU A 113 -1.71 -3.77 -3.96
C LEU A 113 -2.62 -3.23 -2.87
N ALA A 114 -3.12 -4.15 -2.06
CA ALA A 114 -3.86 -3.81 -0.85
C ALA A 114 -3.17 -4.45 0.34
N ILE A 115 -3.20 -3.76 1.47
CA ILE A 115 -2.78 -4.33 2.75
C ILE A 115 -3.96 -4.21 3.70
N ASP A 116 -4.46 -5.35 4.14
CA ASP A 116 -5.51 -5.41 5.15
C ASP A 116 -4.87 -5.26 6.52
N LEU A 117 -5.37 -4.29 7.31
CA LEU A 117 -4.78 -3.92 8.59
C LEU A 117 -5.49 -4.60 9.75
N SER A 118 -4.70 -4.95 10.78
CA SER A 118 -5.21 -5.42 12.07
C SER A 118 -4.29 -4.92 13.17
N ARG A 119 -4.71 -5.06 14.40
CA ARG A 119 -3.87 -4.68 15.55
C ARG A 119 -3.17 -5.88 16.17
#